data_5805cf50733658dc3fa2998dfc654d0d
#
_entry.id   5805cf50733658dc3fa2998dfc654d0d
#
_cell.length_a   1.000
_cell.length_b   1.000
_cell.length_c   1.000
_cell.angle_alpha   90.00
_cell.angle_beta   90.00
_cell.angle_gamma   90.00
#
_symmetry.space_group_name_H-M   'P 1'
#
loop_
_entity.id
_entity.type
_entity.pdbx_description
1 polymer ?
#
loop_
_entity_poly.entity_id
_entity_poly.type
_entity_poly.pdbx_seq_one_letter_code
_entity_poly.pdbx_strand_id
1 'polypeptide(L)'
;MANINIKFNNKDYLLSCDDGQEESLKKLVSFLDKKYFELKDQLGGIGENKLLLITTIKILDDYFNLKQKVDLQKNRLEEISKKFLEMKSLAIQYKDKKDIEIKNLNDEIDKFKATIEESNSLYENILDKTAK
;
A
#
# COMPACT_ATOMS: atom_id res chain seq x y z
N MET A 1 -11.17 -13.27 34.69
CA MET A 1 -12.46 -12.96 34.00
C MET A 1 -13.14 -11.83 34.76
N ALA A 2 -13.39 -10.72 34.12
CA ALA A 2 -14.07 -9.58 34.68
C ALA A 2 -15.57 -9.62 34.32
N ASN A 3 -16.42 -9.18 35.24
CA ASN A 3 -17.83 -9.00 34.99
C ASN A 3 -18.13 -7.53 34.70
N ILE A 4 -18.84 -7.30 33.63
CA ILE A 4 -19.18 -5.96 33.17
C ILE A 4 -20.69 -5.80 33.01
N ASN A 5 -21.22 -4.69 33.50
CA ASN A 5 -22.60 -4.32 33.25
C ASN A 5 -22.70 -3.52 31.94
N ILE A 6 -23.51 -4.00 31.00
CA ILE A 6 -23.75 -3.38 29.70
C ILE A 6 -25.24 -3.03 29.58
N LYS A 7 -25.51 -1.99 28.76
CA LYS A 7 -26.88 -1.58 28.45
C LYS A 7 -27.18 -1.84 26.98
N PHE A 8 -28.22 -2.61 26.69
CA PHE A 8 -28.69 -2.90 25.33
C PHE A 8 -30.22 -2.84 25.29
N ASN A 9 -30.77 -2.17 24.30
CA ASN A 9 -32.22 -1.93 24.13
C ASN A 9 -32.88 -1.43 25.43
N ASN A 10 -32.24 -0.50 26.13
CA ASN A 10 -32.67 0.06 27.44
C ASN A 10 -32.76 -0.94 28.61
N LYS A 11 -32.18 -2.13 28.49
CA LYS A 11 -32.09 -3.14 29.51
C LYS A 11 -30.63 -3.34 29.92
N ASP A 12 -30.40 -3.60 31.20
CA ASP A 12 -29.08 -3.87 31.75
C ASP A 12 -28.79 -5.37 31.75
N TYR A 13 -27.58 -5.74 31.30
CA TYR A 13 -27.10 -7.11 31.25
C TYR A 13 -25.73 -7.22 31.89
N LEU A 14 -25.53 -8.24 32.72
CA LEU A 14 -24.25 -8.57 33.29
C LEU A 14 -23.57 -9.62 32.39
N LEU A 15 -22.46 -9.26 31.78
CA LEU A 15 -21.67 -10.16 30.95
C LEU A 15 -20.28 -10.37 31.54
N SER A 16 -19.70 -11.55 31.29
CA SER A 16 -18.33 -11.86 31.64
C SER A 16 -17.45 -11.72 30.40
N CYS A 17 -16.25 -11.14 30.55
CA CYS A 17 -15.24 -11.04 29.53
C CYS A 17 -13.83 -11.34 30.10
N ASP A 18 -12.86 -11.49 29.25
CA ASP A 18 -11.48 -11.61 29.69
C ASP A 18 -10.96 -10.29 30.25
N ASP A 19 -10.01 -10.39 31.19
CA ASP A 19 -9.45 -9.21 31.85
C ASP A 19 -8.78 -8.31 30.82
N GLY A 20 -9.15 -7.01 30.80
CA GLY A 20 -8.66 -6.01 29.83
C GLY A 20 -9.49 -5.89 28.55
N GLN A 21 -10.54 -6.68 28.38
CA GLN A 21 -11.45 -6.58 27.23
C GLN A 21 -12.73 -5.78 27.49
N GLU A 22 -12.90 -5.25 28.69
CA GLU A 22 -14.12 -4.56 29.15
C GLU A 22 -14.47 -3.38 28.25
N GLU A 23 -13.48 -2.53 27.93
CA GLU A 23 -13.69 -1.37 27.06
C GLU A 23 -14.00 -1.76 25.62
N SER A 24 -13.41 -2.85 25.14
CA SER A 24 -13.71 -3.39 23.81
C SER A 24 -15.15 -3.90 23.75
N LEU A 25 -15.58 -4.64 24.78
CA LEU A 25 -16.96 -5.14 24.88
C LEU A 25 -17.98 -4.02 24.92
N LYS A 26 -17.73 -2.95 25.70
CA LYS A 26 -18.59 -1.76 25.73
C LYS A 26 -18.75 -1.14 24.33
N LYS A 27 -17.68 -1.00 23.59
CA LYS A 27 -17.71 -0.45 22.22
C LYS A 27 -18.54 -1.33 21.29
N LEU A 28 -18.37 -2.66 21.35
CA LEU A 28 -19.14 -3.61 20.55
C LEU A 28 -20.63 -3.54 20.88
N VAL A 29 -20.98 -3.48 22.17
CA VAL A 29 -22.38 -3.35 22.62
C VAL A 29 -22.98 -2.02 22.14
N SER A 30 -22.25 -0.92 22.26
CA SER A 30 -22.72 0.39 21.77
C SER A 30 -22.97 0.37 20.26
N PHE A 31 -22.11 -0.29 19.49
CA PHE A 31 -22.31 -0.47 18.05
C PHE A 31 -23.53 -1.34 17.74
N LEU A 32 -23.70 -2.45 18.45
CA LEU A 32 -24.86 -3.33 18.32
C LEU A 32 -26.16 -2.59 18.63
N ASP A 33 -26.20 -1.84 19.74
CA ASP A 33 -27.35 -1.07 20.18
C ASP A 33 -27.76 -0.03 19.14
N LYS A 34 -26.78 0.69 18.58
CA LYS A 34 -27.01 1.66 17.50
C LYS A 34 -27.63 0.99 16.28
N LYS A 35 -27.06 -0.13 15.80
CA LYS A 35 -27.58 -0.87 14.66
C LYS A 35 -28.99 -1.43 14.90
N TYR A 36 -29.24 -1.89 16.11
CA TYR A 36 -30.55 -2.37 16.50
C TYR A 36 -31.60 -1.27 16.43
N PHE A 37 -31.31 -0.05 16.94
CA PHE A 37 -32.26 1.07 16.90
C PHE A 37 -32.46 1.59 15.46
N GLU A 38 -31.40 1.67 14.64
CA GLU A 38 -31.52 2.02 13.23
C GLU A 38 -32.49 1.09 12.49
N LEU A 39 -32.38 -0.22 12.69
CA LEU A 39 -33.26 -1.20 12.06
C LEU A 39 -34.68 -1.19 12.66
N LYS A 40 -34.81 -0.90 13.93
CA LYS A 40 -36.11 -0.74 14.60
C LYS A 40 -36.90 0.43 14.01
N ASP A 41 -36.24 1.55 13.75
CA ASP A 41 -36.85 2.73 13.14
C ASP A 41 -37.25 2.48 11.66
N GLN A 42 -36.45 1.69 10.94
CA GLN A 42 -36.73 1.36 9.54
C GLN A 42 -37.83 0.32 9.36
N LEU A 43 -37.89 -0.68 10.23
CA LEU A 43 -38.77 -1.83 10.09
C LEU A 43 -40.07 -1.75 10.89
N GLY A 44 -40.19 -0.76 11.79
CA GLY A 44 -41.38 -0.55 12.60
C GLY A 44 -41.62 -1.65 13.65
N GLY A 45 -42.89 -1.93 13.96
CA GLY A 45 -43.34 -2.75 15.07
C GLY A 45 -43.09 -4.26 14.93
N ILE A 46 -41.88 -4.65 14.65
CA ILE A 46 -41.45 -6.06 14.63
C ILE A 46 -41.11 -6.53 16.03
N GLY A 47 -41.49 -7.77 16.40
CA GLY A 47 -41.14 -8.34 17.69
C GLY A 47 -39.64 -8.33 17.99
N GLU A 48 -39.27 -8.10 19.25
CA GLU A 48 -37.90 -7.88 19.72
C GLU A 48 -36.93 -8.98 19.26
N ASN A 49 -37.32 -10.26 19.39
CA ASN A 49 -36.49 -11.40 18.98
C ASN A 49 -36.24 -11.44 17.48
N LYS A 50 -37.27 -11.12 16.68
CA LYS A 50 -37.14 -11.07 15.22
C LYS A 50 -36.25 -9.91 14.78
N LEU A 51 -36.39 -8.77 15.43
CA LEU A 51 -35.54 -7.61 15.17
C LEU A 51 -34.09 -7.88 15.54
N LEU A 52 -33.81 -8.54 16.66
CA LEU A 52 -32.46 -8.95 17.05
C LEU A 52 -31.83 -9.91 16.02
N LEU A 53 -32.60 -10.89 15.54
CA LEU A 53 -32.14 -11.81 14.52
C LEU A 53 -31.77 -11.07 13.22
N ILE A 54 -32.62 -10.15 12.76
CA ILE A 54 -32.35 -9.35 11.55
C ILE A 54 -31.10 -8.47 11.76
N THR A 55 -30.95 -7.86 12.93
CA THR A 55 -29.77 -7.05 13.29
C THR A 55 -28.49 -7.90 13.20
N THR A 56 -28.52 -9.10 13.77
CA THR A 56 -27.38 -10.02 13.74
C THR A 56 -27.02 -10.43 12.30
N ILE A 57 -28.03 -10.80 11.49
CA ILE A 57 -27.81 -11.14 10.08
C ILE A 57 -27.20 -9.98 9.31
N LYS A 58 -27.68 -8.75 9.55
CA LYS A 58 -27.16 -7.55 8.88
C LYS A 58 -25.70 -7.28 9.26
N ILE A 59 -25.34 -7.44 10.53
CA ILE A 59 -23.95 -7.30 10.98
C ILE A 59 -23.04 -8.35 10.34
N LEU A 60 -23.50 -9.59 10.24
CA LEU A 60 -22.76 -10.67 9.57
C LEU A 60 -22.57 -10.38 8.07
N ASP A 61 -23.61 -9.88 7.40
CA ASP A 61 -23.52 -9.47 5.99
C ASP A 61 -22.46 -8.36 5.80
N ASP A 62 -22.51 -7.30 6.63
CA ASP A 62 -21.53 -6.23 6.62
C ASP A 62 -20.10 -6.75 6.88
N TYR A 63 -19.93 -7.70 7.81
CA TYR A 63 -18.65 -8.35 8.10
C TYR A 63 -18.09 -9.14 6.90
N PHE A 64 -18.92 -9.97 6.26
CA PHE A 64 -18.49 -10.74 5.08
C PHE A 64 -18.14 -9.85 3.90
N ASN A 65 -18.91 -8.79 3.68
CA ASN A 65 -18.62 -7.80 2.64
C ASN A 65 -17.28 -7.08 2.91
N LEU A 66 -17.02 -6.73 4.16
CA LEU A 66 -15.74 -6.12 4.55
C LEU A 66 -14.57 -7.09 4.37
N LYS A 67 -14.75 -8.35 4.75
CA LYS A 67 -13.74 -9.40 4.58
C LYS A 67 -13.37 -9.58 3.09
N GLN A 68 -14.35 -9.65 2.20
CA GLN A 68 -14.11 -9.72 0.76
C GLN A 68 -13.32 -8.50 0.23
N LYS A 69 -13.66 -7.29 0.71
CA LYS A 69 -12.91 -6.07 0.33
C LYS A 69 -11.47 -6.14 0.79
N VAL A 70 -11.22 -6.62 2.00
CA VAL A 70 -9.86 -6.77 2.54
C VAL A 70 -9.06 -7.78 1.71
N ASP A 71 -9.63 -8.92 1.36
CA ASP A 71 -8.97 -9.94 0.54
C ASP A 71 -8.65 -9.40 -0.87
N LEU A 72 -9.56 -8.64 -1.47
CA LEU A 72 -9.32 -7.97 -2.75
C LEU A 72 -8.19 -6.95 -2.66
N GLN A 73 -8.14 -6.16 -1.59
CA GLN A 73 -7.06 -5.19 -1.36
C GLN A 73 -5.71 -5.85 -1.16
N LYS A 74 -5.65 -6.98 -0.44
CA LYS A 74 -4.42 -7.78 -0.28
C LYS A 74 -3.89 -8.25 -1.63
N ASN A 75 -4.75 -8.83 -2.47
CA ASN A 75 -4.37 -9.30 -3.80
C ASN A 75 -3.84 -8.16 -4.69
N ARG A 76 -4.48 -6.98 -4.64
CA ARG A 76 -4.01 -5.78 -5.34
C ARG A 76 -2.65 -5.30 -4.84
N LEU A 77 -2.44 -5.33 -3.53
CA LEU A 77 -1.17 -4.95 -2.93
C LEU A 77 -0.03 -5.88 -3.38
N GLU A 78 -0.28 -7.18 -3.43
CA GLU A 78 0.69 -8.17 -3.93
C GLU A 78 1.02 -7.92 -5.41
N GLU A 79 0.02 -7.65 -6.24
CA GLU A 79 0.22 -7.32 -7.66
C GLU A 79 1.05 -6.05 -7.85
N ILE A 80 0.72 -4.99 -7.11
CA ILE A 80 1.48 -3.73 -7.14
C ILE A 80 2.93 -3.96 -6.67
N SER A 81 3.12 -4.75 -5.62
CA SER A 81 4.46 -5.08 -5.11
C SER A 81 5.30 -5.81 -6.16
N LYS A 82 4.72 -6.78 -6.87
CA LYS A 82 5.41 -7.48 -7.98
C LYS A 82 5.80 -6.51 -9.09
N LYS A 83 4.86 -5.68 -9.56
CA LYS A 83 5.13 -4.68 -10.60
C LYS A 83 6.20 -3.68 -10.18
N PHE A 84 6.20 -3.27 -8.92
CA PHE A 84 7.23 -2.39 -8.39
C PHE A 84 8.63 -3.02 -8.44
N LEU A 85 8.76 -4.29 -8.05
CA LEU A 85 10.02 -5.03 -8.14
C LEU A 85 10.51 -5.20 -9.57
N GLU A 86 9.61 -5.49 -10.51
CA GLU A 86 9.92 -5.57 -11.94
C GLU A 86 10.41 -4.22 -12.48
N MET A 87 9.72 -3.13 -12.18
CA MET A 87 10.14 -1.79 -12.58
C MET A 87 11.50 -1.42 -12.00
N LYS A 88 11.74 -1.74 -10.73
CA LYS A 88 13.04 -1.50 -10.08
C LYS A 88 14.17 -2.26 -10.80
N SER A 89 13.93 -3.52 -11.13
CA SER A 89 14.90 -4.33 -11.89
C SER A 89 15.19 -3.74 -13.26
N LEU A 90 14.16 -3.34 -14.00
CA LEU A 90 14.30 -2.70 -15.32
C LEU A 90 15.05 -1.36 -15.22
N ALA A 91 14.77 -0.56 -14.21
CA ALA A 91 15.47 0.71 -14.00
C ALA A 91 16.96 0.51 -13.73
N ILE A 92 17.31 -0.50 -12.93
CA ILE A 92 18.73 -0.86 -12.69
C ILE A 92 19.40 -1.30 -13.99
N GLN A 93 18.79 -2.21 -14.75
CA GLN A 93 19.33 -2.67 -16.02
C GLN A 93 19.50 -1.53 -17.03
N TYR A 94 18.56 -0.60 -17.08
CA TYR A 94 18.68 0.57 -17.96
C TYR A 94 19.83 1.47 -17.54
N LYS A 95 19.99 1.71 -16.24
CA LYS A 95 21.12 2.48 -15.70
C LYS A 95 22.45 1.83 -16.07
N ASP A 96 22.61 0.53 -15.80
CA ASP A 96 23.85 -0.20 -16.08
C ASP A 96 24.22 -0.13 -17.57
N LYS A 97 23.22 -0.28 -18.47
CA LYS A 97 23.45 -0.13 -19.92
C LYS A 97 23.91 1.28 -20.27
N LYS A 98 23.31 2.30 -19.67
CA LYS A 98 23.69 3.69 -19.93
C LYS A 98 25.08 4.02 -19.38
N ASP A 99 25.44 3.49 -18.23
CA ASP A 99 26.78 3.68 -17.67
C ASP A 99 27.88 3.07 -18.58
N ILE A 100 27.61 1.91 -19.17
CA ILE A 100 28.51 1.29 -20.17
C ILE A 100 28.60 2.14 -21.44
N GLU A 101 27.46 2.63 -21.95
CA GLU A 101 27.43 3.49 -23.15
C GLU A 101 28.22 4.79 -22.93
N ILE A 102 28.04 5.43 -21.80
CA ILE A 102 28.78 6.64 -21.41
C ILE A 102 30.28 6.36 -21.32
N LYS A 103 30.67 5.23 -20.73
CA LYS A 103 32.07 4.85 -20.66
C LYS A 103 32.69 4.67 -22.07
N ASN A 104 32.00 3.96 -22.95
CA ASN A 104 32.46 3.75 -24.32
C ASN A 104 32.61 5.08 -25.08
N LEU A 105 31.65 5.99 -24.94
CA LEU A 105 31.69 7.32 -25.55
C LEU A 105 32.87 8.18 -25.02
N ASN A 106 33.13 8.11 -23.73
CA ASN A 106 34.27 8.80 -23.13
C ASN A 106 35.60 8.24 -23.66
N ASP A 107 35.74 6.92 -23.78
CA ASP A 107 36.91 6.27 -24.38
C ASP A 107 37.13 6.68 -25.85
N GLU A 108 36.06 6.85 -26.63
CA GLU A 108 36.13 7.38 -27.99
C GLU A 108 36.56 8.85 -28.03
N ILE A 109 36.00 9.68 -27.17
CA ILE A 109 36.36 11.08 -27.02
C ILE A 109 37.86 11.22 -26.71
N ASP A 110 38.39 10.41 -25.81
CA ASP A 110 39.80 10.45 -25.43
C ASP A 110 40.71 10.03 -26.58
N LYS A 111 40.30 9.04 -27.38
CA LYS A 111 41.00 8.66 -28.61
C LYS A 111 41.00 9.80 -29.62
N PHE A 112 39.88 10.47 -29.86
CA PHE A 112 39.82 11.62 -30.76
C PHE A 112 40.68 12.80 -30.27
N LYS A 113 40.69 13.08 -28.99
CA LYS A 113 41.58 14.12 -28.42
C LYS A 113 43.05 13.81 -28.68
N ALA A 114 43.47 12.57 -28.40
CA ALA A 114 44.84 12.15 -28.67
C ALA A 114 45.20 12.30 -30.15
N THR A 115 44.32 11.92 -31.07
CA THR A 115 44.54 12.08 -32.51
C THR A 115 44.64 13.56 -32.93
N ILE A 116 43.85 14.45 -32.34
CA ILE A 116 43.90 15.88 -32.59
C ILE A 116 45.23 16.46 -32.11
N GLU A 117 45.70 16.09 -30.90
CA GLU A 117 46.99 16.54 -30.36
C GLU A 117 48.15 16.09 -31.22
N GLU A 118 48.13 14.84 -31.69
CA GLU A 118 49.14 14.32 -32.59
C GLU A 118 49.15 15.07 -33.95
N SER A 119 47.98 15.31 -34.53
CA SER A 119 47.82 16.10 -35.74
C SER A 119 48.33 17.52 -35.59
N ASN A 120 48.01 18.20 -34.49
CA ASN A 120 48.46 19.56 -34.19
C ASN A 120 50.01 19.62 -34.08
N SER A 121 50.60 18.64 -33.40
CA SER A 121 52.06 18.59 -33.26
C SER A 121 52.75 18.38 -34.60
N LEU A 122 52.14 17.59 -35.50
CA LEU A 122 52.64 17.44 -36.89
C LEU A 122 52.54 18.75 -37.68
N TYR A 123 51.47 19.49 -37.57
CA TYR A 123 51.29 20.81 -38.18
C TYR A 123 52.36 21.81 -37.71
N GLU A 124 52.61 21.90 -36.41
CA GLU A 124 53.65 22.78 -35.84
C GLU A 124 55.04 22.41 -36.38
N ASN A 125 55.38 21.12 -36.44
CA ASN A 125 56.63 20.64 -36.95
C ASN A 125 56.83 20.96 -38.47
N ILE A 126 55.75 20.94 -39.26
CA ILE A 126 55.79 21.32 -40.67
C ILE A 126 55.97 22.82 -40.83
N LEU A 127 55.29 23.65 -40.03
CA LEU A 127 55.43 25.09 -40.06
C LEU A 127 56.87 25.52 -39.71
N ASP A 128 57.50 24.93 -38.70
CA ASP A 128 58.87 25.19 -38.31
C ASP A 128 59.88 24.83 -39.38
N LYS A 129 59.60 23.78 -40.15
CA LYS A 129 60.49 23.38 -41.32
C LYS A 129 60.32 24.26 -42.53
N THR A 130 59.20 24.90 -42.75
CA THR A 130 58.91 25.78 -43.88
C THR A 130 59.31 27.23 -43.67
N ALA A 131 59.55 27.61 -42.41
CA ALA A 131 59.97 28.98 -42.00
C ALA A 131 61.47 29.19 -41.98
N LYS A 132 62.27 28.16 -42.35
CA LYS A 132 63.70 28.24 -42.52
C LYS A 132 64.02 28.21 -44.01
#